data_ca221dc5219f0b0efd51a773d1c4af39
#
_entry.id   ca221dc5219f0b0efd51a773d1c4af39
#
_cell.length_a   1.000
_cell.length_b   1.000
_cell.length_c   1.000
_cell.angle_alpha   90.00
_cell.angle_beta   90.00
_cell.angle_gamma   90.00
#
_symmetry.space_group_name_H-M   'P 1'
#
loop_
_entity.id
_entity.type
_entity.pdbx_description
1 polymer ?
#
loop_
_entity_poly.entity_id
_entity_poly.type
_entity_poly.pdbx_seq_one_letter_code
_entity_poly.pdbx_strand_id
1 'polypeptide(L)'
;QLDALVPATKIHDSYPSLDYDRLQTFGFELATVIWKFNTRAELAYNLTEDVAGDNPWVKNNSIAWVGGFDMDLPIHNLNVNIQETGTFVLNHDKIGDSKLTYLSGTPYETSVSLKKYDVDYNSDDNYCINKLVVNVSDKWLHEKLTTECTAIYGIENKEWCVQPKIEYNPSEGLFLTLSGAYLFSNNENGEFYNFTADSTKSHRKMFGQIAVKYTF
;
A
#
# COMPACT_ATOMS: atom_id res chain seq x y z
N GLN A 1 -4.95 -49.70 -5.91
CA GLN A 1 -6.29 -49.31 -6.39
C GLN A 1 -6.56 -47.80 -6.28
N LEU A 2 -5.67 -47.01 -5.64
CA LEU A 2 -5.75 -45.55 -5.60
C LEU A 2 -5.10 -44.89 -6.84
N ASP A 3 -4.17 -45.57 -7.49
CA ASP A 3 -3.48 -45.06 -8.68
C ASP A 3 -4.35 -44.97 -9.94
N ALA A 4 -5.54 -45.56 -9.91
CA ALA A 4 -6.50 -45.49 -11.02
C ALA A 4 -7.41 -44.26 -10.97
N LEU A 5 -7.40 -43.48 -9.87
CA LEU A 5 -8.33 -42.36 -9.63
C LEU A 5 -7.74 -41.00 -9.98
N VAL A 6 -6.44 -40.91 -10.17
CA VAL A 6 -5.78 -39.66 -10.57
C VAL A 6 -4.95 -39.91 -11.81
N PRO A 7 -5.27 -39.29 -12.96
CA PRO A 7 -4.43 -39.41 -14.14
C PRO A 7 -3.01 -38.98 -13.80
N ALA A 8 -2.02 -39.83 -14.06
CA ALA A 8 -0.59 -39.63 -13.76
C ALA A 8 -0.05 -38.29 -14.32
N THR A 9 -0.69 -37.74 -15.33
CA THR A 9 -0.33 -36.47 -15.94
C THR A 9 -0.65 -35.23 -15.08
N LYS A 10 -1.42 -35.36 -13.98
CA LYS A 10 -1.74 -34.22 -13.09
C LYS A 10 -0.91 -34.18 -11.82
N ILE A 11 -0.08 -35.18 -11.55
CA ILE A 11 0.80 -35.20 -10.36
C ILE A 11 2.13 -34.49 -10.63
N HIS A 12 2.46 -34.21 -11.88
CA HIS A 12 3.72 -33.55 -12.25
C HIS A 12 3.76 -32.05 -12.05
N ASP A 13 2.61 -31.38 -11.88
CA ASP A 13 2.54 -29.93 -11.67
C ASP A 13 2.50 -29.53 -10.20
N SER A 14 3.05 -30.36 -9.31
CA SER A 14 3.04 -30.09 -7.86
C SER A 14 4.19 -29.20 -7.38
N TYR A 15 5.03 -28.69 -8.26
CA TYR A 15 6.04 -27.69 -7.91
C TYR A 15 5.46 -26.31 -8.15
N PRO A 16 5.43 -25.44 -7.11
CA PRO A 16 5.05 -24.06 -7.33
C PRO A 16 6.05 -23.42 -8.31
N SER A 17 5.61 -23.09 -9.50
CA SER A 17 6.38 -22.28 -10.43
C SER A 17 6.15 -20.81 -10.09
N LEU A 18 7.22 -20.06 -9.95
CA LEU A 18 7.14 -18.60 -9.88
C LEU A 18 7.13 -18.08 -11.31
N ASP A 19 5.99 -17.54 -11.72
CA ASP A 19 5.84 -16.91 -13.02
C ASP A 19 5.75 -15.39 -12.84
N TYR A 20 6.40 -14.64 -13.74
CA TYR A 20 6.37 -13.18 -13.70
C TYR A 20 5.53 -12.67 -14.87
N ASP A 21 4.32 -12.25 -14.54
CA ASP A 21 3.41 -11.70 -15.52
C ASP A 21 3.94 -10.39 -16.10
N ARG A 22 3.63 -10.15 -17.35
CA ARG A 22 4.00 -8.91 -18.04
C ARG A 22 3.14 -7.77 -17.54
N LEU A 23 3.80 -6.69 -17.07
CA LEU A 23 3.19 -5.43 -16.69
C LEU A 23 3.70 -4.29 -17.58
N GLN A 24 2.79 -3.48 -18.09
CA GLN A 24 3.09 -2.23 -18.77
C GLN A 24 2.42 -1.08 -18.02
N THR A 25 3.19 -0.04 -17.71
CA THR A 25 2.67 1.14 -17.02
C THR A 25 2.77 2.36 -17.93
N PHE A 26 1.66 3.06 -18.09
CA PHE A 26 1.57 4.35 -18.77
C PHE A 26 1.32 5.43 -17.76
N GLY A 27 2.27 6.36 -17.61
CA GLY A 27 2.22 7.41 -16.59
C GLY A 27 2.10 8.79 -17.19
N PHE A 28 1.39 9.66 -16.48
CA PHE A 28 1.33 11.09 -16.72
C PHE A 28 1.62 11.82 -15.41
N GLU A 29 2.49 12.83 -15.47
CA GLU A 29 2.84 13.67 -14.32
C GLU A 29 2.66 15.14 -14.69
N LEU A 30 2.11 15.90 -13.75
CA LEU A 30 1.99 17.35 -13.82
C LEU A 30 2.47 17.96 -12.51
N ALA A 31 3.43 18.89 -12.59
CA ALA A 31 3.85 19.70 -11.47
C ALA A 31 3.74 21.18 -11.86
N THR A 32 3.12 21.98 -11.00
CA THR A 32 2.92 23.41 -11.23
C THR A 32 2.74 24.16 -9.93
N VAL A 33 2.97 25.46 -9.98
CA VAL A 33 2.69 26.36 -8.85
C VAL A 33 1.38 27.07 -9.11
N ILE A 34 0.40 26.87 -8.24
CA ILE A 34 -0.88 27.55 -8.26
C ILE A 34 -0.95 28.48 -7.06
N TRP A 35 -0.83 29.78 -7.32
CA TRP A 35 -0.75 30.82 -6.29
C TRP A 35 0.45 30.58 -5.34
N LYS A 36 0.24 30.04 -4.12
CA LYS A 36 1.30 29.74 -3.12
C LYS A 36 1.50 28.24 -2.92
N PHE A 37 0.77 27.41 -3.68
CA PHE A 37 0.81 25.97 -3.56
C PHE A 37 1.71 25.38 -4.65
N ASN A 38 2.71 24.61 -4.26
CA ASN A 38 3.39 23.71 -5.17
C ASN A 38 2.48 22.49 -5.33
N THR A 39 1.90 22.34 -6.50
CA THR A 39 0.90 21.30 -6.76
C THR A 39 1.50 20.23 -7.66
N ARG A 40 1.27 18.97 -7.32
CA ARG A 40 1.66 17.81 -8.12
C ARG A 40 0.46 16.89 -8.32
N ALA A 41 0.35 16.34 -9.50
CA ALA A 41 -0.60 15.29 -9.84
C ALA A 41 0.08 14.24 -10.72
N GLU A 42 -0.13 12.97 -10.40
CA GLU A 42 0.36 11.84 -11.17
C GLU A 42 -0.79 10.87 -11.42
N LEU A 43 -0.81 10.27 -12.60
CA LEU A 43 -1.77 9.26 -13.00
C LEU A 43 -1.00 8.13 -13.68
N ALA A 44 -1.25 6.90 -13.28
CA ALA A 44 -0.66 5.72 -13.88
C ALA A 44 -1.75 4.71 -14.28
N TYR A 45 -1.68 4.21 -15.49
CA TYR A 45 -2.47 3.10 -15.97
C TYR A 45 -1.59 1.85 -16.06
N ASN A 46 -1.93 0.83 -15.29
CA ASN A 46 -1.23 -0.44 -15.24
C ASN A 46 -1.99 -1.46 -16.11
N LEU A 47 -1.37 -1.86 -17.21
CA LEU A 47 -1.88 -2.85 -18.14
C LEU A 47 -1.15 -4.17 -17.91
N THR A 48 -1.90 -5.20 -17.56
CA THR A 48 -1.42 -6.57 -17.36
C THR A 48 -1.72 -7.45 -18.59
N GLU A 49 -1.29 -8.69 -18.56
CA GLU A 49 -1.59 -9.66 -19.62
C GLU A 49 -3.07 -10.04 -19.65
N ASP A 50 -3.75 -9.94 -18.50
CA ASP A 50 -5.18 -10.20 -18.40
C ASP A 50 -6.01 -8.95 -18.66
N VAL A 51 -6.10 -8.56 -19.92
CA VAL A 51 -6.91 -7.40 -20.34
C VAL A 51 -8.40 -7.59 -20.03
N ALA A 52 -8.88 -8.83 -20.10
CA ALA A 52 -10.28 -9.17 -19.85
C ALA A 52 -10.65 -9.23 -18.37
N GLY A 53 -9.67 -9.41 -17.49
CA GLY A 53 -9.85 -9.49 -16.04
C GLY A 53 -10.42 -10.80 -15.53
N ASP A 54 -10.35 -11.89 -16.31
CA ASP A 54 -10.96 -13.18 -15.98
C ASP A 54 -9.95 -14.28 -15.64
N ASN A 55 -8.66 -14.01 -15.77
CA ASN A 55 -7.61 -14.95 -15.37
C ASN A 55 -7.33 -14.83 -13.86
N PRO A 56 -7.61 -15.87 -13.04
CA PRO A 56 -7.42 -15.80 -11.58
C PRO A 56 -5.97 -15.72 -11.13
N TRP A 57 -5.01 -15.99 -12.01
CA TRP A 57 -3.58 -16.03 -11.71
C TRP A 57 -2.84 -14.74 -12.05
N VAL A 58 -3.48 -13.85 -12.82
CA VAL A 58 -2.90 -12.59 -13.28
C VAL A 58 -3.65 -11.43 -12.64
N LYS A 59 -2.95 -10.41 -12.19
CA LYS A 59 -3.56 -9.18 -11.65
C LYS A 59 -4.45 -8.50 -12.67
N ASN A 60 -5.50 -7.84 -12.20
CA ASN A 60 -6.30 -6.97 -13.04
C ASN A 60 -5.53 -5.70 -13.43
N ASN A 61 -5.95 -5.10 -14.53
CA ASN A 61 -5.54 -3.75 -14.86
C ASN A 61 -5.98 -2.78 -13.77
N SER A 62 -5.21 -1.74 -13.55
CA SER A 62 -5.53 -0.75 -12.52
C SER A 62 -5.18 0.66 -12.95
N ILE A 63 -5.83 1.62 -12.32
CA ILE A 63 -5.50 3.04 -12.40
C ILE A 63 -5.03 3.45 -11.02
N ALA A 64 -3.83 4.05 -10.95
CA ALA A 64 -3.29 4.62 -9.73
C ALA A 64 -3.09 6.13 -9.92
N TRP A 65 -3.28 6.89 -8.86
CA TRP A 65 -3.08 8.33 -8.88
C TRP A 65 -2.47 8.85 -7.58
N VAL A 66 -1.82 9.98 -7.71
CA VAL A 66 -1.38 10.82 -6.60
C VAL A 66 -1.76 12.25 -6.93
N GLY A 67 -2.38 12.94 -5.98
CA GLY A 67 -2.65 14.35 -6.08
C GLY A 67 -2.29 15.03 -4.78
N GLY A 68 -1.60 16.18 -4.84
CA GLY A 68 -1.21 16.85 -3.61
C GLY A 68 -0.64 18.23 -3.83
N PHE A 69 -0.41 18.87 -2.71
CA PHE A 69 0.25 20.18 -2.68
C PHE A 69 1.05 20.35 -1.41
N ASP A 70 2.05 21.20 -1.48
CA ASP A 70 2.76 21.72 -0.32
C ASP A 70 2.80 23.24 -0.34
N MET A 71 2.89 23.82 0.84
CA MET A 71 3.07 25.23 1.02
C MET A 71 3.82 25.57 2.29
N ASP A 72 4.60 26.64 2.22
CA ASP A 72 5.17 27.28 3.39
C ASP A 72 4.17 28.28 3.98
N LEU A 73 3.88 28.11 5.26
CA LEU A 73 3.02 29.03 5.99
C LEU A 73 3.83 30.22 6.50
N PRO A 74 3.24 31.42 6.59
CA PRO A 74 3.92 32.62 7.11
C PRO A 74 4.03 32.59 8.65
N ILE A 75 4.27 31.42 9.21
CA ILE A 75 4.38 31.19 10.64
C ILE A 75 5.68 30.40 10.84
N HIS A 76 6.74 31.07 11.30
CA HIS A 76 8.04 30.45 11.48
C HIS A 76 8.57 29.84 10.17
N ASN A 77 9.00 28.58 10.15
CA ASN A 77 9.40 27.82 8.96
C ASN A 77 8.47 26.64 8.73
N LEU A 78 7.18 26.84 9.01
CA LEU A 78 6.19 25.77 8.96
C LEU A 78 5.83 25.43 7.53
N ASN A 79 6.14 24.21 7.12
CA ASN A 79 5.72 23.63 5.85
C ASN A 79 4.60 22.62 6.08
N VAL A 80 3.59 22.64 5.23
CA VAL A 80 2.49 21.67 5.22
C VAL A 80 2.40 21.04 3.85
N ASN A 81 2.48 19.72 3.81
CA ASN A 81 2.29 18.91 2.62
C ASN A 81 1.06 18.02 2.82
N ILE A 82 0.13 18.05 1.85
CA ILE A 82 -1.07 17.21 1.85
C ILE A 82 -1.12 16.48 0.52
N GLN A 83 -1.24 15.15 0.57
CA GLN A 83 -1.33 14.29 -0.60
C GLN A 83 -2.48 13.30 -0.42
N GLU A 84 -3.17 13.04 -1.49
CA GLU A 84 -4.08 11.91 -1.62
C GLU A 84 -3.51 10.97 -2.68
N THR A 85 -3.50 9.68 -2.38
CA THR A 85 -3.10 8.64 -3.31
C THR A 85 -4.17 7.57 -3.35
N GLY A 86 -4.46 7.06 -4.54
CA GLY A 86 -5.46 6.04 -4.69
C GLY A 86 -5.13 5.05 -5.79
N THR A 87 -5.81 3.91 -5.72
CA THR A 87 -5.75 2.87 -6.75
C THR A 87 -7.17 2.36 -7.00
N PHE A 88 -7.52 2.19 -8.27
CA PHE A 88 -8.77 1.58 -8.68
C PHE A 88 -8.50 0.37 -9.56
N VAL A 89 -9.02 -0.79 -9.16
CA VAL A 89 -8.89 -2.06 -9.87
C VAL A 89 -10.00 -2.18 -10.91
N LEU A 90 -9.63 -2.34 -12.17
CA LEU A 90 -10.56 -2.48 -13.29
C LEU A 90 -11.08 -3.92 -13.40
N ASN A 91 -12.25 -4.11 -14.00
CA ASN A 91 -12.90 -5.42 -14.17
C ASN A 91 -13.03 -6.19 -12.84
N HIS A 92 -13.18 -5.47 -11.74
CA HIS A 92 -13.27 -6.04 -10.39
C HIS A 92 -14.49 -6.97 -10.22
N ASP A 93 -15.53 -6.80 -11.02
CA ASP A 93 -16.73 -7.65 -11.07
C ASP A 93 -16.41 -9.11 -11.44
N LYS A 94 -15.27 -9.35 -12.08
CA LYS A 94 -14.79 -10.68 -12.46
C LYS A 94 -13.89 -11.33 -11.42
N ILE A 95 -13.48 -10.58 -10.37
CA ILE A 95 -12.65 -11.12 -9.30
C ILE A 95 -13.47 -12.07 -8.44
N GLY A 96 -13.00 -13.31 -8.31
CA GLY A 96 -13.67 -14.35 -7.51
C GLY A 96 -14.65 -15.24 -8.28
N ASP A 97 -14.95 -14.94 -9.54
CA ASP A 97 -15.83 -15.77 -10.37
C ASP A 97 -15.13 -17.03 -10.91
N SER A 98 -13.82 -17.09 -10.86
CA SER A 98 -13.05 -18.24 -11.30
C SER A 98 -13.17 -19.40 -10.31
N LYS A 99 -13.46 -20.58 -10.84
CA LYS A 99 -13.57 -21.81 -10.06
C LYS A 99 -12.60 -22.87 -10.58
N LEU A 100 -11.83 -23.44 -9.68
CA LEU A 100 -11.06 -24.63 -9.97
C LEU A 100 -11.90 -25.85 -9.59
N THR A 101 -12.25 -26.67 -10.58
CA THR A 101 -13.04 -27.88 -10.36
C THR A 101 -12.13 -29.09 -10.42
N TYR A 102 -12.06 -29.84 -9.32
CA TYR A 102 -11.33 -31.09 -9.22
C TYR A 102 -12.26 -32.26 -9.52
N LEU A 103 -11.75 -33.31 -10.16
CA LEU A 103 -12.48 -34.52 -10.45
C LEU A 103 -13.81 -34.28 -11.19
N SER A 104 -13.79 -33.30 -12.13
CA SER A 104 -14.98 -32.97 -12.92
C SER A 104 -15.60 -34.19 -13.60
N GLY A 105 -16.91 -34.29 -13.52
CA GLY A 105 -17.70 -35.43 -14.06
C GLY A 105 -17.64 -36.71 -13.21
N THR A 106 -17.15 -36.65 -11.99
CA THR A 106 -17.14 -37.76 -11.05
C THR A 106 -18.07 -37.50 -9.85
N PRO A 107 -18.51 -38.55 -9.09
CA PRO A 107 -19.28 -38.34 -7.85
C PRO A 107 -18.50 -37.57 -6.74
N TYR A 108 -17.22 -37.35 -6.92
CA TYR A 108 -16.33 -36.67 -5.98
C TYR A 108 -15.90 -35.27 -6.49
N GLU A 109 -16.66 -34.71 -7.42
CA GLU A 109 -16.41 -33.36 -7.94
C GLU A 109 -16.47 -32.34 -6.83
N THR A 110 -15.38 -31.53 -6.73
CA THR A 110 -15.24 -30.44 -5.78
C THR A 110 -14.81 -29.20 -6.52
N SER A 111 -15.49 -28.09 -6.30
CA SER A 111 -15.09 -26.79 -6.84
C SER A 111 -14.62 -25.86 -5.74
N VAL A 112 -13.48 -25.23 -5.96
CA VAL A 112 -12.92 -24.21 -5.08
C VAL A 112 -12.95 -22.88 -5.84
N SER A 113 -13.52 -21.85 -5.24
CA SER A 113 -13.44 -20.50 -5.78
C SER A 113 -12.00 -19.97 -5.66
N LEU A 114 -11.44 -19.52 -6.76
CA LEU A 114 -10.15 -18.87 -6.80
C LEU A 114 -10.41 -17.37 -6.73
N LYS A 115 -9.99 -16.74 -5.63
CA LYS A 115 -9.92 -15.28 -5.58
C LYS A 115 -8.62 -14.84 -6.23
N LYS A 116 -8.71 -13.81 -7.06
CA LYS A 116 -7.55 -13.16 -7.62
C LYS A 116 -6.71 -12.55 -6.49
N TYR A 117 -5.42 -12.81 -6.50
CA TYR A 117 -4.48 -12.13 -5.62
C TYR A 117 -4.18 -10.75 -6.20
N ASP A 118 -4.79 -9.73 -5.63
CA ASP A 118 -4.42 -8.35 -5.87
C ASP A 118 -4.02 -7.70 -4.55
N VAL A 119 -2.84 -7.08 -4.48
CA VAL A 119 -2.35 -6.42 -3.26
C VAL A 119 -3.20 -5.22 -2.87
N ASP A 120 -3.88 -4.63 -3.84
CA ASP A 120 -4.75 -3.47 -3.63
C ASP A 120 -6.21 -3.88 -3.35
N TYR A 121 -6.47 -5.18 -3.36
CA TYR A 121 -7.78 -5.75 -3.08
C TYR A 121 -7.89 -6.11 -1.61
N ASN A 122 -8.98 -5.73 -0.98
CA ASN A 122 -9.34 -6.23 0.34
C ASN A 122 -10.62 -7.09 0.29
N SER A 123 -10.83 -7.92 1.32
CA SER A 123 -11.95 -8.84 1.38
C SER A 123 -13.32 -8.16 1.64
N ASP A 124 -13.35 -6.84 1.82
CA ASP A 124 -14.57 -6.05 1.92
C ASP A 124 -15.09 -5.59 0.54
N ASP A 125 -14.55 -6.17 -0.54
CA ASP A 125 -14.87 -5.85 -1.93
C ASP A 125 -14.60 -4.37 -2.30
N ASN A 126 -13.63 -3.74 -1.62
CA ASN A 126 -13.18 -2.40 -1.94
C ASN A 126 -12.11 -2.46 -3.04
N TYR A 127 -12.49 -2.11 -4.23
CA TYR A 127 -11.62 -2.07 -5.41
C TYR A 127 -11.07 -0.68 -5.69
N CYS A 128 -11.48 0.30 -4.89
CA CYS A 128 -10.94 1.65 -4.86
C CYS A 128 -10.40 1.90 -3.46
N ILE A 129 -9.10 2.07 -3.34
CA ILE A 129 -8.41 2.27 -2.06
C ILE A 129 -7.71 3.61 -2.10
N ASN A 130 -8.01 4.45 -1.12
CA ASN A 130 -7.49 5.80 -1.01
C ASN A 130 -6.78 6.01 0.32
N LYS A 131 -5.69 6.76 0.27
CA LYS A 131 -4.91 7.17 1.44
C LYS A 131 -4.70 8.68 1.42
N LEU A 132 -5.00 9.32 2.52
CA LEU A 132 -4.66 10.72 2.76
C LEU A 132 -3.37 10.78 3.58
N VAL A 133 -2.37 11.49 3.08
CA VAL A 133 -1.10 11.71 3.75
C VAL A 133 -0.98 13.21 4.06
N VAL A 134 -0.75 13.52 5.32
CA VAL A 134 -0.49 14.89 5.79
C VAL A 134 0.87 14.90 6.47
N ASN A 135 1.78 15.71 5.96
CA ASN A 135 3.07 15.96 6.59
C ASN A 135 3.17 17.42 7.01
N VAL A 136 3.58 17.63 8.24
CA VAL A 136 3.83 18.96 8.81
C VAL A 136 5.26 18.99 9.34
N SER A 137 6.03 19.95 8.88
CA SER A 137 7.42 20.11 9.34
C SER A 137 7.73 21.57 9.69
N ASP A 138 8.59 21.77 10.68
CA ASP A 138 9.06 23.08 11.09
C ASP A 138 10.55 23.02 11.48
N LYS A 139 11.26 24.12 11.24
CA LYS A 139 12.68 24.26 11.50
C LYS A 139 12.92 25.31 12.57
N TRP A 140 13.70 24.97 13.60
CA TRP A 140 13.96 25.75 14.79
C TRP A 140 15.46 25.94 14.99
N LEU A 141 15.86 26.86 15.88
CA LEU A 141 17.25 27.07 16.30
C LEU A 141 18.22 27.31 15.13
N HIS A 142 17.85 28.19 14.19
CA HIS A 142 18.60 28.45 12.96
C HIS A 142 18.81 27.16 12.14
N GLU A 143 17.71 26.42 11.94
CA GLU A 143 17.63 25.16 11.18
C GLU A 143 18.40 23.98 11.79
N LYS A 144 18.91 24.11 13.02
CA LYS A 144 19.58 23.01 13.73
C LYS A 144 18.62 21.97 14.29
N LEU A 145 17.37 22.33 14.50
CA LEU A 145 16.32 21.44 15.00
C LEU A 145 15.19 21.39 13.98
N THR A 146 14.90 20.20 13.46
CA THR A 146 13.75 19.95 12.59
C THR A 146 12.76 19.07 13.34
N THR A 147 11.51 19.49 13.36
CA THR A 147 10.38 18.71 13.84
C THR A 147 9.47 18.36 12.67
N GLU A 148 9.05 17.12 12.60
CA GLU A 148 8.23 16.60 11.51
C GLU A 148 7.18 15.64 12.08
N CYS A 149 5.99 15.67 11.53
CA CYS A 149 4.95 14.70 11.83
C CYS A 149 4.22 14.32 10.55
N THR A 150 4.26 13.03 10.20
CA THR A 150 3.50 12.48 9.08
C THR A 150 2.31 11.70 9.63
N ALA A 151 1.12 11.98 9.14
CA ALA A 151 -0.09 11.21 9.42
C ALA A 151 -0.61 10.61 8.10
N ILE A 152 -0.88 9.31 8.12
CA ILE A 152 -1.46 8.56 7.00
C ILE A 152 -2.82 8.04 7.47
N TYR A 153 -3.84 8.28 6.67
CA TYR A 153 -5.19 7.79 6.90
C TYR A 153 -5.68 6.97 5.71
N GLY A 154 -5.91 5.68 5.91
CA GLY A 154 -6.59 4.81 4.94
C GLY A 154 -8.10 5.02 5.03
N ILE A 155 -8.69 5.56 3.96
CA ILE A 155 -10.07 6.04 3.97
C ILE A 155 -11.06 4.86 4.10
N GLU A 156 -10.93 3.86 3.26
CA GLU A 156 -11.83 2.70 3.22
C GLU A 156 -11.65 1.81 4.46
N ASN A 157 -10.39 1.55 4.82
CA ASN A 157 -10.06 0.68 5.95
C ASN A 157 -10.15 1.38 7.30
N LYS A 158 -10.30 2.73 7.33
CA LYS A 158 -10.37 3.55 8.57
C LYS A 158 -9.21 3.30 9.50
N GLU A 159 -8.04 3.23 8.94
CA GLU A 159 -6.80 2.94 9.64
C GLU A 159 -5.86 4.14 9.64
N TRP A 160 -4.98 4.21 10.67
CA TRP A 160 -4.11 5.34 10.89
C TRP A 160 -2.67 4.91 11.12
N CYS A 161 -1.76 5.70 10.59
CA CYS A 161 -0.37 5.67 10.97
C CYS A 161 0.10 7.10 11.23
N VAL A 162 0.66 7.36 12.41
CA VAL A 162 1.22 8.67 12.78
C VAL A 162 2.69 8.50 13.11
N GLN A 163 3.54 9.28 12.46
CA GLN A 163 5.00 9.16 12.53
C GLN A 163 5.62 10.50 12.93
N PRO A 164 5.80 10.78 14.23
CA PRO A 164 6.58 11.93 14.69
C PRO A 164 8.07 11.69 14.51
N LYS A 165 8.81 12.75 14.15
CA LYS A 165 10.26 12.76 14.03
C LYS A 165 10.82 14.08 14.52
N ILE A 166 11.91 14.01 15.25
CA ILE A 166 12.71 15.16 15.68
C ILE A 166 14.15 14.88 15.27
N GLU A 167 14.75 15.81 14.55
CA GLU A 167 16.14 15.74 14.16
C GLU A 167 16.89 16.98 14.69
N TYR A 168 17.97 16.75 15.41
CA TYR A 168 18.81 17.80 15.97
C TYR A 168 20.25 17.68 15.45
N ASN A 169 20.74 18.77 14.89
CA ASN A 169 22.10 18.90 14.38
C ASN A 169 22.90 19.92 15.24
N PRO A 170 23.50 19.48 16.37
CA PRO A 170 24.22 20.37 17.28
C PRO A 170 25.49 20.93 16.69
N SER A 171 26.17 20.19 15.80
CA SER A 171 27.41 20.56 15.16
C SER A 171 27.50 20.02 13.74
N GLU A 172 28.37 20.56 12.93
CA GLU A 172 28.60 20.09 11.57
C GLU A 172 28.88 18.57 11.56
N GLY A 173 28.16 17.84 10.73
CA GLY A 173 28.30 16.40 10.57
C GLY A 173 27.61 15.51 11.61
N LEU A 174 27.13 16.04 12.77
CA LEU A 174 26.46 15.24 13.80
C LEU A 174 24.94 15.41 13.73
N PHE A 175 24.21 14.30 13.54
CA PHE A 175 22.75 14.26 13.51
C PHE A 175 22.24 13.32 14.59
N LEU A 176 21.34 13.83 15.42
CA LEU A 176 20.62 13.08 16.45
C LEU A 176 19.15 13.01 16.03
N THR A 177 18.62 11.82 15.80
CA THR A 177 17.24 11.63 15.37
C THR A 177 16.46 10.82 16.38
N LEU A 178 15.32 11.34 16.82
CA LEU A 178 14.30 10.62 17.55
C LEU A 178 13.08 10.50 16.65
N SER A 179 12.63 9.29 16.40
CA SER A 179 11.44 9.03 15.59
C SER A 179 10.59 7.93 16.21
N GLY A 180 9.34 7.88 15.81
CA GLY A 180 8.42 6.86 16.23
C GLY A 180 7.33 6.62 15.22
N ALA A 181 6.55 5.57 15.43
CA ALA A 181 5.32 5.35 14.69
C ALA A 181 4.25 4.78 15.63
N TYR A 182 3.03 5.26 15.43
CA TYR A 182 1.83 4.75 16.04
C TYR A 182 0.88 4.28 14.95
N LEU A 183 0.53 2.98 14.99
CA LEU A 183 -0.39 2.36 14.06
C LEU A 183 -1.68 1.97 14.79
N PHE A 184 -2.78 2.16 14.09
CA PHE A 184 -4.09 1.77 14.56
C PHE A 184 -4.94 1.28 13.39
N SER A 185 -5.52 0.09 13.52
CA SER A 185 -6.50 -0.45 12.58
C SER A 185 -7.52 -1.29 13.33
N ASN A 186 -8.80 -1.10 13.04
CA ASN A 186 -9.89 -1.95 13.54
C ASN A 186 -10.43 -2.90 12.45
N ASN A 187 -9.97 -2.75 11.22
CA ASN A 187 -10.40 -3.56 10.10
C ASN A 187 -9.43 -4.72 9.89
N GLU A 188 -9.90 -5.96 10.02
CA GLU A 188 -9.10 -7.18 9.82
C GLU A 188 -8.50 -7.28 8.41
N ASN A 189 -9.08 -6.59 7.45
CA ASN A 189 -8.63 -6.52 6.07
C ASN A 189 -7.74 -5.30 5.79
N GLY A 190 -7.52 -4.45 6.79
CA GLY A 190 -6.68 -3.27 6.69
C GLY A 190 -5.21 -3.62 6.54
N GLU A 191 -4.48 -2.78 5.82
CA GLU A 191 -3.05 -2.94 5.59
C GLU A 191 -2.27 -2.91 6.93
N PHE A 192 -2.69 -2.06 7.88
CA PHE A 192 -2.02 -1.94 9.17
C PHE A 192 -2.49 -2.97 10.20
N TYR A 193 -3.57 -3.68 9.95
CA TYR A 193 -4.12 -4.66 10.90
C TYR A 193 -3.11 -5.75 11.26
N ASN A 194 -2.45 -6.33 10.28
CA ASN A 194 -1.46 -7.38 10.49
C ASN A 194 -0.26 -6.92 11.32
N PHE A 195 0.06 -5.62 11.28
CA PHE A 195 1.09 -5.03 12.13
C PHE A 195 0.59 -4.73 13.55
N THR A 196 -0.72 -4.57 13.73
CA THR A 196 -1.33 -4.20 15.01
C THR A 196 -1.95 -5.38 15.73
N ALA A 197 -2.34 -6.44 15.02
CA ALA A 197 -2.92 -7.64 15.60
C ALA A 197 -1.89 -8.39 16.42
N ASP A 198 -2.23 -8.66 17.68
CA ASP A 198 -1.46 -9.51 18.57
C ASP A 198 -2.37 -10.46 19.37
N SER A 199 -1.77 -11.35 20.14
CA SER A 199 -2.50 -12.32 20.97
C SER A 199 -3.40 -11.68 22.04
N THR A 200 -3.22 -10.39 22.32
CA THR A 200 -4.01 -9.65 23.32
C THR A 200 -5.19 -8.89 22.70
N LYS A 201 -5.40 -9.03 21.39
CA LYS A 201 -6.43 -8.29 20.61
C LYS A 201 -6.24 -6.76 20.69
N SER A 202 -5.03 -6.29 20.92
CA SER A 202 -4.71 -4.89 20.81
C SER A 202 -4.60 -4.51 19.32
N HIS A 203 -5.43 -3.57 18.87
CA HIS A 203 -5.39 -3.03 17.51
C HIS A 203 -4.50 -1.79 17.40
N ARG A 204 -3.51 -1.68 18.29
CA ARG A 204 -2.62 -0.54 18.39
C ARG A 204 -1.19 -1.01 18.55
N LYS A 205 -0.30 -0.43 17.78
CA LYS A 205 1.14 -0.68 17.90
C LYS A 205 1.92 0.61 17.91
N MET A 206 2.91 0.65 18.76
CA MET A 206 3.82 1.79 18.89
C MET A 206 5.25 1.28 18.87
N PHE A 207 6.11 1.97 18.16
CA PHE A 207 7.55 1.77 18.24
C PHE A 207 8.27 3.10 18.12
N GLY A 208 9.46 3.15 18.69
CA GLY A 208 10.34 4.31 18.68
C GLY A 208 11.75 3.92 18.27
N GLN A 209 12.47 4.87 17.70
CA GLN A 209 13.84 4.72 17.27
C GLN A 209 14.65 5.94 17.66
N ILE A 210 15.86 5.71 18.12
CA ILE A 210 16.89 6.74 18.29
C ILE A 210 18.03 6.41 17.33
N ALA A 211 18.44 7.38 16.54
CA ALA A 211 19.56 7.24 15.63
C ALA A 211 20.60 8.37 15.84
N VAL A 212 21.85 8.00 15.75
CA VAL A 212 22.99 8.94 15.77
C VAL A 212 23.77 8.73 14.48
N LYS A 213 23.94 9.78 13.69
CA LYS A 213 24.73 9.75 12.46
C LYS A 213 25.83 10.81 12.56
N TYR A 214 27.05 10.42 12.25
CA TYR A 214 28.18 11.33 12.09
C TYR A 214 28.74 11.21 10.67
N THR A 215 28.95 12.36 10.04
CA THR A 215 29.53 12.45 8.69
C THR A 215 30.83 13.25 8.80
N PHE A 216 31.95 12.72 8.37
CA PHE A 216 33.29 13.30 8.39
C PHE A 216 33.82 13.48 6.97
#